data_b9611666543fd27f670db8c19845875b
#
_entry.id   b9611666543fd27f670db8c19845875b
#
_cell.length_a   1.000
_cell.length_b   1.000
_cell.length_c   1.000
_cell.angle_alpha   90.00
_cell.angle_beta   90.00
_cell.angle_gamma   90.00
#
_symmetry.space_group_name_H-M   'P 1'
#
loop_
_entity.id
_entity.type
_entity.pdbx_description
1 polymer ?
#
loop_
_entity_poly.entity_id
_entity_poly.type
_entity_poly.pdbx_seq_one_letter_code
_entity_poly.pdbx_strand_id
1 'polypeptide(L)'
;MVTTLKISQIREAFMGTYILAIDQGTTGTTALFVDEKGQIRAKVNREFPQHFPKPGWVEHKLEEIWKSVEESVGDLCQVMIREGEKDILRKIKCIGITNQRETVGIWSRSSHRAFNNAIVWQCRRTTDFCKKHKKEEPWIRRKTGLVLDPYFSASKIHWLLNNSVGAKPAVKAKDLVAGTMDSFLVWRLTDGGSHVTDVSNASRTMLMDLKTCKWDKKLLDFFKVPEHILPRISSSSEVYGYTSGLNFLPD
;
A
#
# COMPACT_ATOMS: atom_id res chain seq x y z
N MET A 1 23.62 -17.19 -24.00
CA MET A 1 22.96 -16.68 -25.23
C MET A 1 21.74 -15.86 -24.78
N VAL A 2 21.82 -14.54 -24.85
CA VAL A 2 20.67 -13.68 -24.55
C VAL A 2 19.85 -13.59 -25.83
N THR A 3 18.68 -14.20 -25.85
CA THR A 3 17.77 -14.14 -26.99
C THR A 3 17.12 -12.76 -27.03
N THR A 4 17.61 -11.88 -27.91
CA THR A 4 17.02 -10.58 -28.17
C THR A 4 15.70 -10.79 -28.89
N LEU A 5 14.56 -10.72 -28.17
CA LEU A 5 13.24 -10.69 -28.79
C LEU A 5 13.11 -9.41 -29.63
N LYS A 6 12.72 -9.55 -30.90
CA LYS A 6 12.45 -8.40 -31.78
C LYS A 6 11.25 -7.63 -31.23
N ILE A 7 11.26 -6.31 -31.33
CA ILE A 7 10.16 -5.41 -30.91
C ILE A 7 8.79 -5.85 -31.48
N SER A 8 8.76 -6.44 -32.69
CA SER A 8 7.55 -7.02 -33.28
C SER A 8 7.03 -8.23 -32.49
N GLN A 9 7.90 -9.12 -32.02
CA GLN A 9 7.52 -10.29 -31.24
C GLN A 9 7.04 -9.90 -29.82
N ILE A 10 7.61 -8.82 -29.26
CA ILE A 10 7.10 -8.24 -28.00
C ILE A 10 5.71 -7.64 -28.24
N ARG A 11 5.48 -6.93 -29.36
CA ARG A 11 4.15 -6.40 -29.70
C ARG A 11 3.10 -7.49 -29.90
N GLU A 12 3.41 -8.56 -30.61
CA GLU A 12 2.48 -9.69 -30.81
C GLU A 12 2.12 -10.38 -29.49
N ALA A 13 3.07 -10.54 -28.58
CA ALA A 13 2.83 -11.14 -27.26
C ALA A 13 1.91 -10.30 -26.35
N PHE A 14 1.72 -9.02 -26.67
CA PHE A 14 0.85 -8.10 -25.89
C PHE A 14 -0.45 -7.73 -26.64
N MET A 15 -0.69 -8.21 -27.87
CA MET A 15 -1.93 -7.91 -28.58
C MET A 15 -3.14 -8.49 -27.85
N GLY A 16 -4.10 -7.62 -27.53
CA GLY A 16 -5.32 -7.99 -26.82
C GLY A 16 -5.09 -8.30 -25.33
N THR A 17 -4.05 -7.72 -24.70
CA THR A 17 -3.77 -7.87 -23.27
C THR A 17 -3.92 -6.55 -22.54
N TYR A 18 -4.08 -6.63 -21.20
CA TYR A 18 -4.39 -5.48 -20.37
C TYR A 18 -3.48 -5.40 -19.15
N ILE A 19 -3.24 -4.17 -18.71
CA ILE A 19 -2.77 -3.85 -17.37
C ILE A 19 -3.99 -3.52 -16.53
N LEU A 20 -4.15 -4.18 -15.39
CA LEU A 20 -5.09 -3.77 -14.35
C LEU A 20 -4.39 -2.72 -13.48
N ALA A 21 -4.87 -1.48 -13.51
CA ALA A 21 -4.36 -0.44 -12.63
C ALA A 21 -5.35 -0.18 -11.49
N ILE A 22 -4.84 -0.14 -10.25
CA ILE A 22 -5.60 0.09 -9.03
C ILE A 22 -5.08 1.39 -8.39
N ASP A 23 -5.94 2.40 -8.32
CA ASP A 23 -5.69 3.65 -7.59
C ASP A 23 -6.50 3.64 -6.30
N GLN A 24 -5.85 3.33 -5.19
CA GLN A 24 -6.46 3.33 -3.86
C GLN A 24 -6.34 4.74 -3.26
N GLY A 25 -7.34 5.58 -3.50
CA GLY A 25 -7.41 6.96 -3.02
C GLY A 25 -7.88 7.09 -1.57
N THR A 26 -7.98 8.34 -1.09
CA THR A 26 -8.44 8.63 0.27
C THR A 26 -9.94 8.36 0.46
N THR A 27 -10.76 8.55 -0.56
CA THR A 27 -12.23 8.43 -0.48
C THR A 27 -12.80 7.24 -1.22
N GLY A 28 -12.00 6.58 -2.05
CA GLY A 28 -12.47 5.46 -2.86
C GLY A 28 -11.31 4.78 -3.58
N THR A 29 -11.61 3.64 -4.17
CA THR A 29 -10.70 2.88 -5.03
C THR A 29 -11.17 2.96 -6.46
N THR A 30 -10.27 3.32 -7.37
CA THR A 30 -10.51 3.28 -8.81
C THR A 30 -9.74 2.11 -9.42
N ALA A 31 -10.44 1.24 -10.14
CA ALA A 31 -9.83 0.21 -10.97
C ALA A 31 -10.03 0.56 -12.45
N LEU A 32 -9.02 0.34 -13.27
CA LEU A 32 -9.09 0.55 -14.73
C LEU A 32 -8.27 -0.46 -15.50
N PHE A 33 -8.73 -0.80 -16.70
CA PHE A 33 -7.97 -1.56 -17.67
C PHE A 33 -7.31 -0.62 -18.69
N VAL A 34 -6.02 -0.82 -18.87
CA VAL A 34 -5.20 -0.11 -19.87
C VAL A 34 -4.74 -1.13 -20.90
N ASP A 35 -4.98 -0.85 -22.19
CA ASP A 35 -4.54 -1.71 -23.28
C ASP A 35 -3.06 -1.49 -23.67
N GLU A 36 -2.56 -2.29 -24.62
CA GLU A 36 -1.19 -2.21 -25.11
C GLU A 36 -0.82 -0.88 -25.80
N LYS A 37 -1.82 -0.05 -26.11
CA LYS A 37 -1.63 1.30 -26.68
C LYS A 37 -1.63 2.39 -25.60
N GLY A 38 -1.80 2.00 -24.33
CA GLY A 38 -1.93 2.93 -23.20
C GLY A 38 -3.30 3.59 -23.11
N GLN A 39 -4.33 3.05 -23.79
CA GLN A 39 -5.68 3.59 -23.77
C GLN A 39 -6.49 2.94 -22.63
N ILE A 40 -7.22 3.77 -21.88
CA ILE A 40 -8.16 3.29 -20.86
C ILE A 40 -9.38 2.70 -21.58
N ARG A 41 -9.62 1.41 -21.38
CA ARG A 41 -10.74 0.67 -21.99
C ARG A 41 -11.98 0.67 -21.10
N ALA A 42 -11.79 0.58 -19.80
CA ALA A 42 -12.87 0.67 -18.82
C ALA A 42 -12.31 1.24 -17.52
N LYS A 43 -13.20 1.85 -16.72
CA LYS A 43 -12.88 2.44 -15.41
C LYS A 43 -14.08 2.30 -14.48
N VAL A 44 -13.83 1.87 -13.25
CA VAL A 44 -14.81 1.79 -12.17
C VAL A 44 -14.24 2.42 -10.91
N ASN A 45 -15.08 3.14 -10.16
CA ASN A 45 -14.74 3.69 -8.85
C ASN A 45 -15.70 3.14 -7.79
N ARG A 46 -15.18 2.81 -6.60
CA ARG A 46 -15.95 2.44 -5.41
C ARG A 46 -15.48 3.26 -4.23
N GLU A 47 -16.38 4.03 -3.66
CA GLU A 47 -16.13 4.77 -2.42
C GLU A 47 -16.20 3.84 -1.21
N PHE A 48 -15.55 4.24 -0.12
CA PHE A 48 -15.62 3.58 1.17
C PHE A 48 -15.78 4.59 2.31
N PRO A 49 -16.32 4.17 3.48
CA PRO A 49 -16.61 5.08 4.58
C PRO A 49 -15.34 5.72 5.16
N GLN A 50 -15.46 6.99 5.54
CA GLN A 50 -14.46 7.72 6.30
C GLN A 50 -14.90 7.73 7.78
N HIS A 51 -13.97 7.43 8.70
CA HIS A 51 -14.25 7.36 10.13
C HIS A 51 -13.59 8.52 10.89
N PHE A 52 -14.37 9.25 11.67
CA PHE A 52 -13.94 10.42 12.44
C PHE A 52 -14.26 10.22 13.94
N PRO A 53 -13.56 9.32 14.66
CA PRO A 53 -13.94 8.94 16.03
C PRO A 53 -13.80 10.06 17.07
N LYS A 54 -12.94 11.05 16.80
CA LYS A 54 -12.71 12.23 17.65
C LYS A 54 -12.33 13.44 16.77
N PRO A 55 -12.48 14.70 17.26
CA PRO A 55 -11.99 15.88 16.56
C PRO A 55 -10.52 15.74 16.14
N GLY A 56 -10.24 15.95 14.86
CA GLY A 56 -8.90 15.83 14.27
C GLY A 56 -8.40 14.38 14.06
N TRP A 57 -9.21 13.37 14.35
CA TRP A 57 -8.89 11.97 14.06
C TRP A 57 -9.55 11.54 12.76
N VAL A 58 -8.80 10.88 11.89
CA VAL A 58 -9.29 10.33 10.64
C VAL A 58 -8.78 8.91 10.49
N GLU A 59 -9.67 7.98 10.24
CA GLU A 59 -9.38 6.54 10.17
C GLU A 59 -10.07 5.89 8.99
N HIS A 60 -9.45 4.80 8.50
CA HIS A 60 -10.07 3.87 7.57
C HIS A 60 -10.01 2.45 8.14
N LYS A 61 -11.05 1.64 7.92
CA LYS A 61 -10.95 0.21 8.16
C LYS A 61 -10.25 -0.45 6.97
N LEU A 62 -9.22 -1.24 7.25
CA LEU A 62 -8.47 -1.94 6.20
C LEU A 62 -9.37 -2.89 5.40
N GLU A 63 -10.35 -3.50 6.06
CA GLU A 63 -11.33 -4.39 5.43
C GLU A 63 -12.25 -3.64 4.46
N GLU A 64 -12.64 -2.39 4.77
CA GLU A 64 -13.46 -1.55 3.87
C GLU A 64 -12.65 -1.11 2.64
N ILE A 65 -11.36 -0.77 2.83
CA ILE A 65 -10.45 -0.50 1.71
C ILE A 65 -10.34 -1.74 0.82
N TRP A 66 -10.07 -2.92 1.41
CA TRP A 66 -9.94 -4.14 0.63
C TRP A 66 -11.21 -4.49 -0.13
N LYS A 67 -12.36 -4.40 0.53
CA LYS A 67 -13.66 -4.62 -0.11
C LYS A 67 -13.88 -3.69 -1.31
N SER A 68 -13.49 -2.41 -1.20
CA SER A 68 -13.59 -1.47 -2.33
C SER A 68 -12.70 -1.86 -3.51
N VAL A 69 -11.55 -2.51 -3.25
CA VAL A 69 -10.69 -3.08 -4.31
C VAL A 69 -11.38 -4.27 -4.97
N GLU A 70 -11.87 -5.23 -4.18
CA GLU A 70 -12.59 -6.41 -4.69
C GLU A 70 -13.78 -6.02 -5.55
N GLU A 71 -14.62 -5.10 -5.05
CA GLU A 71 -15.81 -4.62 -5.76
C GLU A 71 -15.45 -3.84 -7.04
N SER A 72 -14.45 -2.92 -6.96
CA SER A 72 -14.08 -2.13 -8.15
C SER A 72 -13.49 -2.98 -9.26
N VAL A 73 -12.64 -3.98 -8.91
CA VAL A 73 -12.05 -4.90 -9.89
C VAL A 73 -13.10 -5.86 -10.44
N GLY A 74 -13.95 -6.42 -9.58
CA GLY A 74 -15.04 -7.30 -10.00
C GLY A 74 -16.00 -6.63 -10.99
N ASP A 75 -16.45 -5.42 -10.65
CA ASP A 75 -17.32 -4.63 -11.53
C ASP A 75 -16.63 -4.26 -12.85
N LEU A 76 -15.34 -3.91 -12.79
CA LEU A 76 -14.54 -3.59 -13.97
C LEU A 76 -14.47 -4.79 -14.93
N CYS A 77 -14.26 -6.00 -14.40
CA CYS A 77 -14.29 -7.24 -15.19
C CYS A 77 -15.68 -7.45 -15.81
N GLN A 78 -16.77 -7.21 -15.10
CA GLN A 78 -18.12 -7.33 -15.63
C GLN A 78 -18.40 -6.33 -16.76
N VAL A 79 -17.89 -5.09 -16.67
CA VAL A 79 -17.98 -4.11 -17.76
C VAL A 79 -17.32 -4.67 -19.01
N MET A 80 -16.09 -5.17 -18.92
CA MET A 80 -15.36 -5.71 -20.08
C MET A 80 -16.04 -6.95 -20.69
N ILE A 81 -16.60 -7.83 -19.83
CA ILE A 81 -17.34 -9.01 -20.31
C ILE A 81 -18.58 -8.60 -21.12
N ARG A 82 -19.32 -7.55 -20.69
CA ARG A 82 -20.47 -7.00 -21.42
C ARG A 82 -20.07 -6.37 -22.74
N GLU A 83 -18.87 -5.84 -22.85
CA GLU A 83 -18.29 -5.28 -24.08
C GLU A 83 -17.70 -6.36 -25.01
N GLY A 84 -17.81 -7.64 -24.65
CA GLY A 84 -17.41 -8.78 -25.47
C GLY A 84 -16.09 -9.44 -25.07
N GLU A 85 -15.39 -8.91 -24.08
CA GLU A 85 -14.11 -9.46 -23.58
C GLU A 85 -14.34 -10.60 -22.57
N LYS A 86 -14.90 -11.73 -23.04
CA LYS A 86 -15.31 -12.86 -22.17
C LYS A 86 -14.16 -13.46 -21.36
N ASP A 87 -12.93 -13.43 -21.89
CA ASP A 87 -11.74 -14.01 -21.27
C ASP A 87 -10.84 -12.96 -20.62
N ILE A 88 -11.40 -11.84 -20.17
CA ILE A 88 -10.66 -10.67 -19.65
C ILE A 88 -9.61 -11.08 -18.59
N LEU A 89 -9.95 -11.97 -17.67
CA LEU A 89 -9.04 -12.40 -16.60
C LEU A 89 -7.75 -13.04 -17.12
N ARG A 90 -7.81 -13.77 -18.23
CA ARG A 90 -6.63 -14.39 -18.86
C ARG A 90 -5.78 -13.37 -19.65
N LYS A 91 -6.35 -12.22 -19.94
CA LYS A 91 -5.70 -11.15 -20.69
C LYS A 91 -4.97 -10.14 -19.78
N ILE A 92 -5.13 -10.22 -18.47
CA ILE A 92 -4.40 -9.40 -17.49
C ILE A 92 -2.95 -9.88 -17.44
N LYS A 93 -2.00 -9.00 -17.74
CA LYS A 93 -0.55 -9.31 -17.70
C LYS A 93 0.14 -8.85 -16.45
N CYS A 94 -0.33 -7.76 -15.86
CA CYS A 94 0.17 -7.27 -14.58
C CYS A 94 -0.85 -6.37 -13.89
N ILE A 95 -0.62 -6.16 -12.60
CA ILE A 95 -1.36 -5.21 -11.78
C ILE A 95 -0.41 -4.09 -11.40
N GLY A 96 -0.79 -2.84 -11.73
CA GLY A 96 -0.13 -1.64 -11.25
C GLY A 96 -0.91 -1.03 -10.08
N ILE A 97 -0.22 -0.61 -9.02
CA ILE A 97 -0.84 -0.03 -7.83
C ILE A 97 -0.35 1.38 -7.62
N THR A 98 -1.26 2.32 -7.38
CA THR A 98 -1.00 3.60 -6.74
C THR A 98 -1.94 3.77 -5.56
N ASN A 99 -1.59 4.61 -4.59
CA ASN A 99 -2.32 4.69 -3.34
C ASN A 99 -2.24 6.07 -2.68
N GLN A 100 -3.17 6.34 -1.76
CA GLN A 100 -3.02 7.41 -0.79
C GLN A 100 -1.75 7.17 0.03
N ARG A 101 -0.81 8.10 -0.01
CA ARG A 101 0.45 7.98 0.73
C ARG A 101 0.26 8.32 2.21
N GLU A 102 1.25 7.99 3.04
CA GLU A 102 1.36 8.28 4.48
C GLU A 102 0.29 7.64 5.37
N THR A 103 -0.85 7.22 4.83
CA THR A 103 -1.84 6.41 5.54
C THR A 103 -1.24 5.06 5.88
N VAL A 104 -1.36 4.63 7.14
CA VAL A 104 -0.67 3.44 7.63
C VAL A 104 -1.56 2.60 8.52
N GLY A 105 -1.44 1.28 8.38
CA GLY A 105 -2.11 0.26 9.19
C GLY A 105 -1.14 -0.72 9.83
N ILE A 106 -1.66 -1.53 10.74
CA ILE A 106 -1.00 -2.68 11.35
C ILE A 106 -1.95 -3.87 11.32
N TRP A 107 -1.45 -5.04 10.91
CA TRP A 107 -2.26 -6.26 10.81
C TRP A 107 -1.47 -7.51 11.20
N SER A 108 -2.18 -8.60 11.47
CA SER A 108 -1.58 -9.89 11.80
C SER A 108 -1.08 -10.59 10.53
N ARG A 109 0.12 -11.14 10.63
CA ARG A 109 0.73 -11.96 9.57
C ARG A 109 -0.03 -13.26 9.33
N SER A 110 -0.49 -13.88 10.41
CA SER A 110 -1.13 -15.20 10.34
C SER A 110 -2.62 -15.16 10.02
N SER A 111 -3.34 -14.12 10.49
CA SER A 111 -4.79 -14.04 10.30
C SER A 111 -5.22 -12.96 9.30
N HIS A 112 -4.30 -12.13 8.83
CA HIS A 112 -4.51 -10.96 7.96
C HIS A 112 -5.43 -9.88 8.57
N ARG A 113 -5.88 -10.05 9.83
CA ARG A 113 -6.79 -9.12 10.51
C ARG A 113 -6.06 -7.88 11.02
N ALA A 114 -6.69 -6.74 10.87
CA ALA A 114 -6.19 -5.48 11.42
C ALA A 114 -6.22 -5.48 12.96
N PHE A 115 -5.16 -4.98 13.60
CA PHE A 115 -5.15 -4.72 15.06
C PHE A 115 -5.88 -3.43 15.42
N ASN A 116 -6.04 -2.51 14.45
CA ASN A 116 -6.74 -1.24 14.60
C ASN A 116 -7.09 -0.70 13.22
N ASN A 117 -7.96 0.31 13.15
CA ASN A 117 -8.18 1.07 11.94
C ASN A 117 -6.87 1.71 11.48
N ALA A 118 -6.67 1.81 10.18
CA ALA A 118 -5.57 2.57 9.59
C ALA A 118 -5.68 4.05 9.94
N ILE A 119 -4.56 4.69 10.27
CA ILE A 119 -4.52 6.13 10.56
C ILE A 119 -4.22 6.88 9.27
N VAL A 120 -5.16 7.71 8.84
CA VAL A 120 -5.10 8.47 7.59
C VAL A 120 -4.07 9.60 7.68
N TRP A 121 -3.49 10.02 6.54
CA TRP A 121 -2.53 11.10 6.43
C TRP A 121 -3.01 12.43 7.02
N GLN A 122 -4.32 12.72 6.96
CA GLN A 122 -4.96 13.90 7.52
C GLN A 122 -5.04 13.90 9.05
N CYS A 123 -4.90 12.73 9.69
CA CYS A 123 -5.12 12.57 11.12
C CYS A 123 -4.09 13.32 11.97
N ARG A 124 -4.57 14.08 12.95
CA ARG A 124 -3.74 14.93 13.82
C ARG A 124 -3.46 14.36 15.22
N ARG A 125 -3.84 13.09 15.49
CA ARG A 125 -3.72 12.46 16.83
C ARG A 125 -2.30 12.43 17.40
N THR A 126 -1.27 12.48 16.55
CA THR A 126 0.14 12.45 16.96
C THR A 126 0.78 13.85 17.03
N THR A 127 -0.02 14.92 16.96
CA THR A 127 0.47 16.32 17.02
C THR A 127 1.30 16.57 18.28
N ASP A 128 0.86 16.10 19.44
CA ASP A 128 1.57 16.33 20.70
C ASP A 128 2.91 15.61 20.74
N PHE A 129 3.00 14.40 20.16
CA PHE A 129 4.28 13.71 19.99
C PHE A 129 5.23 14.56 19.14
N CYS A 130 4.78 15.06 18.01
CA CYS A 130 5.60 15.88 17.13
C CYS A 130 6.04 17.20 17.80
N LYS A 131 5.12 17.89 18.49
CA LYS A 131 5.44 19.12 19.27
C LYS A 131 6.48 18.84 20.34
N LYS A 132 6.29 17.81 21.17
CA LYS A 132 7.21 17.40 22.24
C LYS A 132 8.63 17.14 21.73
N HIS A 133 8.75 16.61 20.53
CA HIS A 133 10.03 16.20 19.94
C HIS A 133 10.54 17.19 18.88
N LYS A 134 9.99 18.40 18.79
CA LYS A 134 10.33 19.38 17.74
C LYS A 134 11.83 19.68 17.62
N LYS A 135 12.57 19.64 18.72
CA LYS A 135 14.04 19.82 18.74
C LYS A 135 14.82 18.79 17.91
N GLU A 136 14.24 17.63 17.66
CA GLU A 136 14.86 16.55 16.88
C GLU A 136 14.70 16.73 15.36
N GLU A 137 13.81 17.65 14.93
CA GLU A 137 13.49 17.88 13.51
C GLU A 137 14.71 18.14 12.62
N PRO A 138 15.75 18.92 13.04
CA PRO A 138 16.88 19.24 12.15
C PRO A 138 17.63 17.99 11.66
N TRP A 139 17.85 16.97 12.53
CA TRP A 139 18.53 15.74 12.10
C TRP A 139 17.58 14.79 11.36
N ILE A 140 16.29 14.72 11.75
CA ILE A 140 15.27 13.94 11.03
C ILE A 140 15.18 14.46 9.60
N ARG A 141 15.07 15.79 9.42
CA ARG A 141 15.00 16.42 8.11
C ARG A 141 16.24 16.16 7.24
N ARG A 142 17.45 16.16 7.84
CA ARG A 142 18.67 15.83 7.10
C ARG A 142 18.67 14.41 6.53
N LYS A 143 17.98 13.46 7.22
CA LYS A 143 17.88 12.07 6.75
C LYS A 143 16.74 11.85 5.78
N THR A 144 15.58 12.43 6.06
CA THR A 144 14.32 12.11 5.39
C THR A 144 13.86 13.18 4.40
N GLY A 145 14.42 14.40 4.46
CA GLY A 145 13.89 15.57 3.76
C GLY A 145 12.60 16.13 4.36
N LEU A 146 12.02 15.51 5.39
CA LEU A 146 10.69 15.79 5.92
C LEU A 146 10.78 16.58 7.23
N VAL A 147 9.81 17.48 7.44
CA VAL A 147 9.58 18.13 8.74
C VAL A 147 8.94 17.12 9.71
N LEU A 148 9.15 17.28 11.02
CA LEU A 148 8.50 16.44 12.02
C LEU A 148 7.02 16.86 12.17
N ASP A 149 6.14 16.17 11.48
CA ASP A 149 4.71 16.45 11.42
C ASP A 149 3.87 15.15 11.50
N PRO A 150 2.69 15.17 12.14
CA PRO A 150 1.77 14.04 12.20
C PRO A 150 1.24 13.59 10.81
N TYR A 151 1.48 14.36 9.78
CA TYR A 151 1.17 13.98 8.39
C TYR A 151 1.83 12.64 8.00
N PHE A 152 3.10 12.43 8.38
CA PHE A 152 3.89 11.28 7.99
C PHE A 152 3.64 10.04 8.85
N SER A 153 4.05 8.85 8.38
CA SER A 153 3.63 7.56 8.94
C SER A 153 4.27 7.22 10.29
N ALA A 154 5.53 7.61 10.55
CA ALA A 154 6.32 7.13 11.69
C ALA A 154 5.65 7.33 13.06
N SER A 155 5.15 8.55 13.33
CA SER A 155 4.47 8.84 14.60
C SER A 155 3.15 8.10 14.74
N LYS A 156 2.48 7.80 13.63
CA LYS A 156 1.24 7.01 13.60
C LYS A 156 1.50 5.54 13.89
N ILE A 157 2.57 4.95 13.30
CA ILE A 157 2.99 3.58 13.62
C ILE A 157 3.34 3.50 15.11
N HIS A 158 4.13 4.43 15.64
CA HIS A 158 4.41 4.51 17.06
C HIS A 158 3.13 4.54 17.92
N TRP A 159 2.15 5.34 17.52
CA TRP A 159 0.87 5.42 18.22
C TRP A 159 0.11 4.08 18.15
N LEU A 160 0.00 3.48 16.98
CA LEU A 160 -0.68 2.19 16.78
C LEU A 160 -0.07 1.09 17.64
N LEU A 161 1.25 0.96 17.68
CA LEU A 161 1.95 -0.04 18.50
C LEU A 161 1.68 0.11 20.01
N ASN A 162 1.43 1.33 20.47
CA ASN A 162 1.19 1.61 21.89
C ASN A 162 -0.29 1.59 22.30
N ASN A 163 -1.21 1.78 21.37
CA ASN A 163 -2.62 1.98 21.67
C ASN A 163 -3.55 0.89 21.09
N SER A 164 -3.03 -0.05 20.29
CA SER A 164 -3.84 -1.14 19.74
C SER A 164 -3.79 -2.36 20.63
N VAL A 165 -4.97 -2.92 20.93
CA VAL A 165 -5.09 -4.14 21.73
C VAL A 165 -4.37 -5.30 21.01
N GLY A 166 -3.55 -6.04 21.74
CA GLY A 166 -2.81 -7.19 21.19
C GLY A 166 -1.57 -6.84 20.36
N ALA A 167 -1.31 -5.56 20.00
CA ALA A 167 -0.17 -5.19 19.18
C ALA A 167 1.19 -5.56 19.79
N LYS A 168 1.43 -5.24 21.06
CA LYS A 168 2.72 -5.53 21.73
C LYS A 168 3.04 -7.03 21.82
N PRO A 169 2.13 -7.91 22.26
CA PRO A 169 2.33 -9.36 22.17
C PRO A 169 2.60 -9.85 20.75
N ALA A 170 1.84 -9.35 19.75
CA ALA A 170 2.01 -9.75 18.35
C ALA A 170 3.36 -9.32 17.75
N VAL A 171 3.90 -8.15 18.15
CA VAL A 171 5.29 -7.76 17.80
C VAL A 171 6.30 -8.77 18.35
N LYS A 172 6.16 -9.17 19.63
CA LYS A 172 7.05 -10.16 20.25
C LYS A 172 6.95 -11.54 19.58
N ALA A 173 5.75 -11.94 19.19
CA ALA A 173 5.49 -13.18 18.45
C ALA A 173 5.88 -13.12 16.97
N LYS A 174 6.33 -11.96 16.44
CA LYS A 174 6.61 -11.70 15.03
C LYS A 174 5.39 -11.89 14.12
N ASP A 175 4.18 -11.78 14.68
CA ASP A 175 2.91 -11.90 13.96
C ASP A 175 2.37 -10.54 13.47
N LEU A 176 2.88 -9.41 13.98
CA LEU A 176 2.46 -8.09 13.53
C LEU A 176 3.32 -7.61 12.38
N VAL A 177 2.67 -7.07 11.35
CA VAL A 177 3.28 -6.30 10.26
C VAL A 177 2.63 -4.92 10.18
N ALA A 178 3.38 -3.95 9.67
CA ALA A 178 2.96 -2.57 9.48
C ALA A 178 3.30 -2.12 8.06
N GLY A 179 2.47 -1.27 7.48
CA GLY A 179 2.76 -0.73 6.15
C GLY A 179 1.82 0.39 5.75
N THR A 180 2.22 1.10 4.71
CA THR A 180 1.37 2.01 3.94
C THR A 180 0.39 1.21 3.06
N MET A 181 -0.53 1.88 2.40
CA MET A 181 -1.62 1.19 1.70
C MET A 181 -1.13 0.33 0.53
N ASP A 182 -0.05 0.70 -0.14
CA ASP A 182 0.63 -0.15 -1.13
C ASP A 182 1.02 -1.51 -0.54
N SER A 183 1.70 -1.51 0.60
CA SER A 183 2.11 -2.75 1.28
C SER A 183 0.93 -3.60 1.70
N PHE A 184 -0.16 -2.98 2.18
CA PHE A 184 -1.38 -3.68 2.53
C PHE A 184 -2.04 -4.32 1.32
N LEU A 185 -2.11 -3.60 0.18
CA LEU A 185 -2.69 -4.15 -1.05
C LEU A 185 -1.85 -5.29 -1.62
N VAL A 186 -0.52 -5.13 -1.68
CA VAL A 186 0.38 -6.22 -2.12
C VAL A 186 0.22 -7.44 -1.22
N TRP A 187 0.18 -7.23 0.11
CA TRP A 187 -0.06 -8.31 1.07
C TRP A 187 -1.36 -9.07 0.79
N ARG A 188 -2.46 -8.34 0.57
CA ARG A 188 -3.77 -8.94 0.30
C ARG A 188 -3.84 -9.62 -1.06
N LEU A 189 -3.25 -9.02 -2.11
CA LEU A 189 -3.22 -9.57 -3.46
C LEU A 189 -2.38 -10.85 -3.57
N THR A 190 -1.40 -11.05 -2.67
CA THR A 190 -0.48 -12.20 -2.67
C THR A 190 -0.78 -13.19 -1.54
N ASP A 191 -1.93 -13.10 -0.88
CA ASP A 191 -2.31 -13.91 0.28
C ASP A 191 -1.21 -13.98 1.36
N GLY A 192 -0.59 -12.84 1.66
CA GLY A 192 0.50 -12.73 2.63
C GLY A 192 1.88 -13.19 2.12
N GLY A 193 1.98 -13.59 0.86
CA GLY A 193 3.24 -14.05 0.25
C GLY A 193 4.29 -12.95 0.08
N SER A 194 3.88 -11.69 0.02
CA SER A 194 4.79 -10.56 -0.16
C SER A 194 4.48 -9.38 0.75
N HIS A 195 5.49 -8.91 1.48
CA HIS A 195 5.42 -7.69 2.30
C HIS A 195 6.44 -6.68 1.80
N VAL A 196 6.02 -5.83 0.88
CA VAL A 196 6.85 -4.91 0.10
C VAL A 196 6.24 -3.52 0.08
N THR A 197 7.07 -2.50 0.05
CA THR A 197 6.73 -1.11 -0.28
C THR A 197 7.70 -0.58 -1.31
N ASP A 198 7.32 0.45 -2.05
CA ASP A 198 8.25 1.11 -2.95
C ASP A 198 9.01 2.26 -2.29
N VAL A 199 10.10 2.71 -2.93
CA VAL A 199 10.90 3.85 -2.45
C VAL A 199 10.07 5.13 -2.32
N SER A 200 9.04 5.32 -3.16
CA SER A 200 8.18 6.51 -3.15
C SER A 200 7.30 6.53 -1.90
N ASN A 201 6.65 5.42 -1.53
CA ASN A 201 5.89 5.30 -0.28
C ASN A 201 6.81 5.29 0.95
N ALA A 202 7.91 4.52 0.91
CA ALA A 202 8.87 4.46 2.01
C ALA A 202 9.44 5.84 2.36
N SER A 203 9.74 6.68 1.37
CA SER A 203 10.24 8.05 1.56
C SER A 203 9.27 8.93 2.36
N ARG A 204 7.96 8.63 2.33
CA ARG A 204 6.93 9.40 3.04
C ARG A 204 6.65 8.89 4.45
N THR A 205 7.32 7.82 4.86
CA THR A 205 7.12 7.26 6.21
C THR A 205 7.82 8.02 7.32
N MET A 206 8.87 8.79 7.02
CA MET A 206 9.84 9.37 7.97
C MET A 206 10.71 8.31 8.68
N LEU A 207 10.83 7.10 8.10
CA LEU A 207 11.66 6.00 8.60
C LEU A 207 12.78 5.62 7.65
N MET A 208 12.73 6.08 6.38
CA MET A 208 13.72 5.80 5.35
C MET A 208 14.75 6.92 5.25
N ASP A 209 16.03 6.57 5.16
CA ASP A 209 17.11 7.52 4.80
C ASP A 209 17.13 7.70 3.27
N LEU A 210 16.98 8.95 2.81
CA LEU A 210 16.91 9.28 1.38
C LEU A 210 18.19 8.99 0.60
N LYS A 211 19.35 8.94 1.27
CA LYS A 211 20.63 8.67 0.58
C LYS A 211 20.83 7.19 0.29
N THR A 212 20.35 6.34 1.20
CA THR A 212 20.54 4.89 1.09
C THR A 212 19.31 4.16 0.58
N CYS A 213 18.12 4.81 0.58
CA CYS A 213 16.82 4.21 0.30
C CYS A 213 16.54 2.97 1.16
N LYS A 214 17.01 2.97 2.42
CA LYS A 214 16.82 1.88 3.38
C LYS A 214 16.19 2.41 4.66
N TRP A 215 15.56 1.52 5.42
CA TRP A 215 15.11 1.84 6.77
C TRP A 215 16.31 2.29 7.61
N ASP A 216 16.17 3.44 8.28
CA ASP A 216 17.27 4.02 9.07
C ASP A 216 17.15 3.64 10.55
N LYS A 217 18.13 2.93 11.07
CA LYS A 217 18.13 2.48 12.46
C LYS A 217 17.90 3.60 13.47
N LYS A 218 18.49 4.78 13.28
CA LYS A 218 18.34 5.90 14.21
C LYS A 218 16.91 6.45 14.20
N LEU A 219 16.25 6.51 13.03
CA LEU A 219 14.84 6.87 12.91
C LEU A 219 13.96 5.81 13.56
N LEU A 220 14.21 4.53 13.29
CA LEU A 220 13.49 3.41 13.90
C LEU A 220 13.55 3.42 15.43
N ASP A 221 14.75 3.59 15.97
CA ASP A 221 14.99 3.67 17.42
C ASP A 221 14.27 4.89 18.03
N PHE A 222 14.31 6.04 17.36
CA PHE A 222 13.64 7.26 17.82
C PHE A 222 12.12 7.11 17.86
N PHE A 223 11.51 6.59 16.80
CA PHE A 223 10.07 6.33 16.76
C PHE A 223 9.65 5.03 17.45
N LYS A 224 10.61 4.24 17.96
CA LYS A 224 10.38 2.92 18.61
C LYS A 224 9.58 1.98 17.71
N VAL A 225 9.97 1.92 16.45
CA VAL A 225 9.38 1.04 15.44
C VAL A 225 10.36 -0.11 15.18
N PRO A 226 10.00 -1.36 15.50
CA PRO A 226 10.85 -2.51 15.19
C PRO A 226 10.97 -2.73 13.68
N GLU A 227 12.18 -2.89 13.16
CA GLU A 227 12.40 -3.05 11.72
C GLU A 227 11.67 -4.27 11.13
N HIS A 228 11.60 -5.38 11.88
CA HIS A 228 11.01 -6.64 11.41
C HIS A 228 9.50 -6.58 11.12
N ILE A 229 8.81 -5.53 11.56
CA ILE A 229 7.39 -5.32 11.22
C ILE A 229 7.20 -4.55 9.92
N LEU A 230 8.26 -3.94 9.38
CA LEU A 230 8.20 -3.11 8.18
C LEU A 230 8.39 -3.94 6.90
N PRO A 231 7.82 -3.50 5.77
CA PRO A 231 7.99 -4.15 4.48
C PRO A 231 9.43 -4.00 3.95
N ARG A 232 9.84 -4.88 3.05
CA ARG A 232 11.04 -4.68 2.23
C ARG A 232 10.82 -3.48 1.30
N ILE A 233 11.80 -2.60 1.20
CA ILE A 233 11.78 -1.50 0.24
C ILE A 233 12.30 -2.00 -1.11
N SER A 234 11.55 -1.73 -2.17
CA SER A 234 11.86 -2.10 -3.55
C SER A 234 11.78 -0.92 -4.51
N SER A 235 12.23 -1.12 -5.73
CA SER A 235 11.98 -0.18 -6.83
C SER A 235 10.49 -0.09 -7.13
N SER A 236 9.99 1.09 -7.54
CA SER A 236 8.59 1.28 -7.96
C SER A 236 8.24 0.49 -9.23
N SER A 237 9.24 0.07 -10.01
CA SER A 237 9.09 -0.74 -11.22
C SER A 237 9.79 -2.08 -11.04
N GLU A 238 9.20 -2.94 -10.22
CA GLU A 238 9.68 -4.28 -9.89
C GLU A 238 8.48 -5.21 -9.72
N VAL A 239 8.64 -6.50 -9.97
CA VAL A 239 7.62 -7.51 -9.66
C VAL A 239 7.66 -7.80 -8.16
N TYR A 240 6.59 -7.45 -7.44
CA TYR A 240 6.50 -7.63 -5.98
C TYR A 240 6.00 -9.02 -5.59
N GLY A 241 5.30 -9.71 -6.47
CA GLY A 241 4.73 -11.03 -6.25
C GLY A 241 3.69 -11.37 -7.31
N TYR A 242 3.00 -12.46 -7.10
CA TYR A 242 1.91 -12.93 -7.94
C TYR A 242 0.63 -12.97 -7.12
N THR A 243 -0.51 -12.79 -7.78
CA THR A 243 -1.83 -12.93 -7.15
C THR A 243 -2.01 -14.35 -6.63
N SER A 244 -2.63 -14.49 -5.47
CA SER A 244 -2.93 -15.80 -4.88
C SER A 244 -4.14 -15.72 -3.96
N GLY A 245 -4.95 -16.81 -3.95
CA GLY A 245 -6.08 -16.95 -3.05
C GLY A 245 -7.24 -15.99 -3.25
N LEU A 246 -7.38 -15.39 -4.43
CA LEU A 246 -8.39 -14.37 -4.74
C LEU A 246 -9.60 -14.96 -5.47
N ASN A 247 -10.81 -14.53 -5.07
CA ASN A 247 -12.04 -14.97 -5.74
C ASN A 247 -12.36 -14.19 -7.03
N PHE A 248 -11.68 -13.07 -7.28
CA PHE A 248 -11.98 -12.11 -8.36
C PHE A 248 -10.83 -11.93 -9.36
N LEU A 249 -9.68 -12.53 -9.10
CA LEU A 249 -8.52 -12.58 -9.97
C LEU A 249 -7.92 -14.00 -9.96
N PRO A 250 -7.31 -14.47 -11.06
CA PRO A 250 -6.60 -15.74 -11.09
C PRO A 250 -5.32 -15.69 -10.23
N ASP A 251 -4.83 -16.87 -9.83
CA ASP A 251 -3.51 -17.04 -9.22
C ASP A 251 -2.39 -16.84 -10.23
#